data_8c9f91ad34ecca97b24bacd8b3a13d33
#
_entry.id   8c9f91ad34ecca97b24bacd8b3a13d33
#
_cell.length_a   1.000
_cell.length_b   1.000
_cell.length_c   1.000
_cell.angle_alpha   90.00
_cell.angle_beta   90.00
_cell.angle_gamma   90.00
#
_symmetry.space_group_name_H-M   'P 1'
#
loop_
_entity.id
_entity.type
_entity.pdbx_description
1 polymer ?
#
loop_
_entity_poly.entity_id
_entity_poly.type
_entity_poly.pdbx_seq_one_letter_code
_entity_poly.pdbx_strand_id
1 'polypeptide(L)'
;MVITDDEPAGRASIRALLAGDARLEVVEECTTGPETVRAIRDHHPDLLFLDVQLPGQSGIAALTEVAEEIRPVVIFVTAYDAHALRAFDFEAADYLLKP
;
A
#
# COMPACT_ATOMS: atom_id res chain seq x y z
N MET A 1 0.45 -3.03 10.29
CA MET A 1 0.24 -2.68 8.88
C MET A 1 1.36 -1.80 8.32
N VAL A 2 1.49 -1.76 7.03
CA VAL A 2 2.47 -0.93 6.32
C VAL A 2 1.73 0.10 5.48
N ILE A 3 2.28 1.31 5.41
CA ILE A 3 1.76 2.38 4.56
C ILE A 3 2.85 2.76 3.56
N THR A 4 2.54 2.69 2.27
CA THR A 4 3.47 3.07 1.21
C THR A 4 2.91 4.19 0.35
N ASP A 5 3.58 5.34 0.37
CA ASP A 5 3.28 6.50 -0.45
C ASP A 5 4.53 7.38 -0.47
N ASP A 6 4.94 7.85 -1.63
CA ASP A 6 6.12 8.72 -1.73
C ASP A 6 5.86 10.13 -1.20
N GLU A 7 4.59 10.51 -1.01
CA GLU A 7 4.22 11.82 -0.49
C GLU A 7 3.99 11.77 1.02
N PRO A 8 4.70 12.59 1.82
CA PRO A 8 4.48 12.65 3.28
C PRO A 8 3.02 12.96 3.64
N ALA A 9 2.37 13.84 2.88
CA ALA A 9 0.97 14.19 3.12
C ALA A 9 0.04 13.00 2.93
N GLY A 10 0.32 12.14 1.96
CA GLY A 10 -0.46 10.92 1.73
C GLY A 10 -0.37 9.95 2.91
N ARG A 11 0.84 9.74 3.40
CA ARG A 11 1.05 8.88 4.58
C ARG A 11 0.38 9.45 5.82
N ALA A 12 0.49 10.76 6.03
CA ALA A 12 -0.13 11.44 7.17
C ALA A 12 -1.65 11.33 7.13
N SER A 13 -2.25 11.44 5.95
CA SER A 13 -3.69 11.31 5.79
C SER A 13 -4.19 9.92 6.19
N ILE A 14 -3.47 8.88 5.80
CA ILE A 14 -3.82 7.50 6.16
C ILE A 14 -3.68 7.30 7.67
N ARG A 15 -2.58 7.78 8.26
CA ARG A 15 -2.38 7.69 9.72
C ARG A 15 -3.51 8.36 10.47
N ALA A 16 -3.92 9.56 10.03
CA ALA A 16 -5.00 10.30 10.68
C ALA A 16 -6.33 9.55 10.60
N LEU A 17 -6.62 8.95 9.44
CA LEU A 17 -7.84 8.18 9.22
C LEU A 17 -7.93 6.99 10.18
N LEU A 18 -6.80 6.38 10.51
CA LEU A 18 -6.72 5.15 11.30
C LEU A 18 -6.44 5.39 12.79
N ALA A 19 -6.14 6.62 13.18
CA ALA A 19 -5.68 6.93 14.54
C ALA A 19 -6.66 6.56 15.65
N GLY A 20 -7.95 6.47 15.34
CA GLY A 20 -8.97 6.10 16.31
C GLY A 20 -9.13 4.60 16.54
N ASP A 21 -8.43 3.75 15.79
CA ASP A 21 -8.60 2.30 15.89
C ASP A 21 -7.36 1.66 16.53
N ALA A 22 -7.49 1.28 17.81
CA ALA A 22 -6.40 0.68 18.57
C ALA A 22 -5.97 -0.72 18.06
N ARG A 23 -6.77 -1.34 17.19
CA ARG A 23 -6.43 -2.64 16.58
C ARG A 23 -5.42 -2.51 15.45
N LEU A 24 -5.21 -1.29 14.95
CA LEU A 24 -4.35 -1.01 13.81
C LEU A 24 -3.07 -0.34 14.28
N GLU A 25 -1.94 -0.93 13.94
CA GLU A 25 -0.62 -0.40 14.27
C GLU A 25 0.21 -0.25 13.00
N VAL A 26 0.72 0.94 12.76
CA VAL A 26 1.64 1.19 11.64
C VAL A 26 3.03 0.75 12.08
N VAL A 27 3.52 -0.35 11.50
CA VAL A 27 4.85 -0.87 11.83
C VAL A 27 5.95 -0.26 10.99
N GLU A 28 5.62 0.20 9.79
CA GLU A 28 6.57 0.89 8.92
C GLU A 28 5.86 1.74 7.88
N GLU A 29 6.51 2.85 7.48
CA GLU A 29 6.07 3.67 6.36
C GLU A 29 7.15 3.64 5.30
N CYS A 30 6.75 3.41 4.05
CA CYS A 30 7.65 3.26 2.92
C CYS A 30 7.38 4.34 1.87
N THR A 31 8.39 4.66 1.08
CA THR A 31 8.29 5.66 0.01
C THR A 31 8.57 5.08 -1.38
N THR A 32 9.04 3.84 -1.45
CA THR A 32 9.41 3.19 -2.72
C THR A 32 8.92 1.75 -2.76
N GLY A 33 8.89 1.17 -3.96
CA GLY A 33 8.56 -0.24 -4.16
C GLY A 33 9.51 -1.19 -3.43
N PRO A 34 10.84 -1.05 -3.61
CA PRO A 34 11.80 -1.90 -2.90
C PRO A 34 11.68 -1.87 -1.37
N GLU A 35 11.44 -0.69 -0.80
CA GLU A 35 11.19 -0.57 0.64
C GLU A 35 9.96 -1.35 1.06
N THR A 36 8.90 -1.30 0.24
CA THR A 36 7.65 -2.01 0.50
C THR A 36 7.86 -3.52 0.50
N VAL A 37 8.59 -4.03 -0.49
CA VAL A 37 8.91 -5.46 -0.59
C VAL A 37 9.68 -5.91 0.66
N ARG A 38 10.68 -5.14 1.05
CA ARG A 38 11.48 -5.43 2.25
C ARG A 38 10.60 -5.44 3.51
N ALA A 39 9.74 -4.42 3.66
CA ALA A 39 8.86 -4.32 4.83
C ALA A 39 7.90 -5.52 4.93
N ILE A 40 7.35 -5.95 3.80
CA ILE A 40 6.48 -7.14 3.77
C ILE A 40 7.24 -8.38 4.22
N ARG A 41 8.47 -8.57 3.73
CA ARG A 41 9.30 -9.71 4.09
C ARG A 41 9.74 -9.70 5.55
N ASP A 42 10.03 -8.52 6.08
CA ASP A 42 10.53 -8.37 7.45
C ASP A 42 9.41 -8.45 8.49
N HIS A 43 8.26 -7.86 8.22
CA HIS A 43 7.18 -7.72 9.20
C HIS A 43 6.01 -8.66 9.00
N HIS A 44 5.86 -9.26 7.82
CA HIS A 44 4.68 -10.06 7.44
C HIS A 44 3.38 -9.36 7.85
N PRO A 45 3.16 -8.10 7.41
CA PRO A 45 1.97 -7.34 7.82
C PRO A 45 0.69 -7.97 7.30
N ASP A 46 -0.39 -7.77 8.04
CA ASP A 46 -1.71 -8.25 7.62
C ASP A 46 -2.36 -7.30 6.60
N LEU A 47 -1.97 -6.03 6.62
CA LEU A 47 -2.60 -5.00 5.83
C LEU A 47 -1.56 -4.03 5.25
N LEU A 48 -1.74 -3.67 3.99
CA LEU A 48 -0.90 -2.71 3.28
C LEU A 48 -1.77 -1.65 2.60
N PHE A 49 -1.52 -0.39 2.92
CA PHE A 49 -2.02 0.74 2.15
C PHE A 49 -0.93 1.12 1.14
N LEU A 50 -1.26 1.10 -0.13
CA LEU A 50 -0.25 1.20 -1.19
C LEU A 50 -0.69 2.17 -2.28
N ASP A 51 0.16 3.18 -2.54
CA ASP A 51 0.00 4.02 -3.72
C ASP A 51 0.45 3.22 -4.95
N VAL A 52 -0.34 3.27 -6.00
CA VAL A 52 0.01 2.61 -7.27
C VAL A 52 1.20 3.28 -7.92
N GLN A 53 1.30 4.60 -7.80
CA GLN A 53 2.35 5.40 -8.46
C GLN A 53 3.49 5.68 -7.48
N LEU A 54 4.60 4.96 -7.64
CA LEU A 54 5.81 5.12 -6.83
C LEU A 54 7.01 5.47 -7.71
N PRO A 55 8.04 6.13 -7.16
CA PRO A 55 9.26 6.42 -7.92
C PRO A 55 9.90 5.14 -8.45
N GLY A 56 10.19 5.13 -9.74
CA GLY A 56 10.92 4.04 -10.40
C GLY A 56 10.13 2.77 -10.69
N GLN A 57 8.95 2.60 -10.09
CA GLN A 57 8.19 1.36 -10.20
C GLN A 57 6.75 1.58 -9.72
N SER A 58 5.78 0.91 -10.33
CA SER A 58 4.42 0.95 -9.80
C SER A 58 4.30 0.12 -8.51
N GLY A 59 3.37 0.48 -7.64
CA GLY A 59 3.09 -0.31 -6.44
C GLY A 59 2.65 -1.73 -6.79
N ILE A 60 1.90 -1.89 -7.88
CA ILE A 60 1.46 -3.20 -8.35
C ILE A 60 2.66 -4.06 -8.75
N ALA A 61 3.62 -3.49 -9.47
CA ALA A 61 4.84 -4.21 -9.87
C ALA A 61 5.64 -4.64 -8.64
N ALA A 62 5.70 -3.81 -7.60
CA ALA A 62 6.36 -4.17 -6.35
C ALA A 62 5.72 -5.40 -5.70
N LEU A 63 4.40 -5.49 -5.70
CA LEU A 63 3.69 -6.64 -5.12
C LEU A 63 3.99 -7.94 -5.84
N THR A 64 4.25 -7.91 -7.14
CA THR A 64 4.57 -9.13 -7.90
C THR A 64 5.90 -9.76 -7.49
N GLU A 65 6.77 -9.00 -6.81
CA GLU A 65 8.05 -9.49 -6.30
C GLU A 65 7.91 -10.24 -4.98
N VAL A 66 6.73 -10.19 -4.37
CA VAL A 66 6.46 -10.83 -3.08
C VAL A 66 5.71 -12.14 -3.31
N ALA A 67 6.12 -13.21 -2.63
CA ALA A 67 5.44 -14.49 -2.70
C ALA A 67 3.99 -14.36 -2.23
N GLU A 68 3.06 -15.02 -2.92
CA GLU A 68 1.64 -14.95 -2.60
C GLU A 68 1.33 -15.27 -1.13
N GLU A 69 2.06 -16.21 -0.57
CA GLU A 69 1.83 -16.72 0.78
C GLU A 69 2.04 -15.66 1.85
N ILE A 70 2.85 -14.64 1.57
CA ILE A 70 3.13 -13.57 2.53
C ILE A 70 2.55 -12.21 2.12
N ARG A 71 1.80 -12.16 1.01
CA ARG A 71 1.16 -10.91 0.58
C ARG A 71 0.09 -10.49 1.57
N PRO A 72 0.12 -9.23 2.04
CA PRO A 72 -0.92 -8.72 2.91
C PRO A 72 -2.21 -8.47 2.15
N VAL A 73 -3.28 -8.20 2.88
CA VAL A 73 -4.48 -7.60 2.31
C VAL A 73 -4.10 -6.20 1.85
N VAL A 74 -4.39 -5.86 0.60
CA VAL A 74 -3.97 -4.60 -0.02
C VAL A 74 -5.14 -3.67 -0.21
N ILE A 75 -4.96 -2.42 0.22
CA ILE A 75 -5.87 -1.31 -0.10
C ILE A 75 -5.07 -0.30 -0.90
N PHE A 76 -5.45 -0.07 -2.14
CA PHE A 76 -4.80 0.95 -2.96
C PHE A 76 -5.32 2.34 -2.58
N VAL A 77 -4.40 3.28 -2.34
CA VAL A 77 -4.72 4.69 -2.10
C VAL A 77 -4.05 5.46 -3.23
N THR A 78 -4.82 5.93 -4.20
CA THR A 78 -4.27 6.39 -5.46
C THR A 78 -5.11 7.47 -6.09
N ALA A 79 -4.50 8.25 -7.01
CA ALA A 79 -5.21 9.21 -7.84
C ALA A 79 -5.95 8.54 -9.02
N TYR A 80 -5.65 7.28 -9.32
CA TYR A 80 -6.35 6.53 -10.36
C TYR A 80 -7.67 5.98 -9.82
N ASP A 81 -8.71 5.97 -10.65
CA ASP A 81 -9.98 5.36 -10.23
C ASP A 81 -9.86 3.81 -10.22
N ALA A 82 -10.81 3.17 -9.54
CA ALA A 82 -10.82 1.71 -9.42
C ALA A 82 -10.94 1.00 -10.77
N HIS A 83 -11.64 1.63 -11.72
CA HIS A 83 -11.82 1.06 -13.06
C HIS A 83 -10.49 1.01 -13.82
N ALA A 84 -9.68 2.06 -13.72
CA ALA A 84 -8.34 2.08 -14.32
C ALA A 84 -7.43 1.04 -13.67
N LEU A 85 -7.54 0.83 -12.36
CA LEU A 85 -6.73 -0.15 -11.65
C LEU A 85 -7.04 -1.59 -12.06
N ARG A 86 -8.25 -1.88 -12.46
CA ARG A 86 -8.63 -3.21 -12.94
C ARG A 86 -7.89 -3.62 -14.20
N ALA A 87 -7.41 -2.65 -14.97
CA ALA A 87 -6.62 -2.94 -16.17
C ALA A 87 -5.30 -3.64 -15.87
N PHE A 88 -4.85 -3.57 -14.61
CA PHE A 88 -3.64 -4.27 -14.17
C PHE A 88 -3.91 -5.71 -13.71
N ASP A 89 -5.15 -6.14 -13.75
CA ASP A 89 -5.56 -7.50 -13.37
C ASP A 89 -5.04 -7.93 -12.00
N PHE A 90 -5.11 -7.02 -11.03
CA PHE A 90 -4.68 -7.26 -9.66
C PHE A 90 -5.86 -7.14 -8.70
N GLU A 91 -6.03 -8.14 -7.85
CA GLU A 91 -7.07 -8.13 -6.83
C GLU A 91 -6.61 -7.38 -5.58
N ALA A 92 -7.40 -6.38 -5.19
CA ALA A 92 -7.20 -5.67 -3.94
C ALA A 92 -8.48 -5.76 -3.12
N ALA A 93 -8.35 -5.62 -1.80
CA ALA A 93 -9.50 -5.62 -0.92
C ALA A 93 -10.36 -4.37 -1.14
N ASP A 94 -9.72 -3.24 -1.43
CA ASP A 94 -10.44 -1.98 -1.64
C ASP A 94 -9.55 -0.97 -2.36
N TYR A 95 -10.16 0.11 -2.80
CA TYR A 95 -9.51 1.23 -3.47
C TYR A 95 -9.98 2.53 -2.83
N LEU A 96 -9.05 3.36 -2.39
CA LEU A 96 -9.34 4.70 -1.89
C LEU A 96 -8.79 5.72 -2.86
N LEU A 97 -9.67 6.54 -3.42
CA LEU A 97 -9.27 7.56 -4.38
C LEU A 97 -8.72 8.78 -3.64
N LYS A 98 -7.53 9.25 -4.04
CA LYS A 98 -6.96 10.48 -3.51
C LYS A 98 -7.79 11.70 -3.93
N PRO A 99 -7.89 12.73 -3.06
CA PRO A 99 -8.53 14.00 -3.45
C PRO A 99 -7.71 14.73 -4.52
#